data_819cfa7b29d024da21e95221b79ff9c7
#
_entry.id   819cfa7b29d024da21e95221b79ff9c7
#
_cell.length_a   1.000
_cell.length_b   1.000
_cell.length_c   1.000
_cell.angle_alpha   90.00
_cell.angle_beta   90.00
_cell.angle_gamma   90.00
#
_symmetry.space_group_name_H-M   'P 1'
#
loop_
_entity.id
_entity.type
_entity.pdbx_description
1 polymer ?
#
loop_
_entity_poly.entity_id
_entity_poly.type
_entity_poly.pdbx_seq_one_letter_code
_entity_poly.pdbx_strand_id
1 'polypeptide(L)'
;MKWMTEDIYKLRSFDATEMWLYDLYYLLKSPAKVRFNFEGDGHEVEALEEEEAIVIRFDDRWFRTIDDFFQKAELDGELLTTRYEELYDFEVE
;
A
#
# COMPACT_ATOMS: atom_id res chain seq x y z
N MET A 1 13.34 -6.50 13.95
CA MET A 1 12.42 -6.94 14.84
C MET A 1 11.23 -7.50 14.22
N LYS A 2 11.21 -8.76 14.11
CA LYS A 2 10.14 -9.35 13.41
C LYS A 2 8.85 -9.32 14.17
N TRP A 3 8.92 -9.18 15.47
CA TRP A 3 7.72 -9.14 16.22
C TRP A 3 6.80 -8.08 15.77
N MET A 4 7.36 -7.04 15.33
CA MET A 4 6.56 -5.99 15.08
C MET A 4 5.73 -6.10 13.92
N THR A 5 6.19 -6.74 12.90
CA THR A 5 5.49 -6.69 11.65
C THR A 5 4.16 -7.36 11.71
N GLU A 6 4.11 -8.58 12.19
CA GLU A 6 2.85 -9.27 12.26
C GLU A 6 1.97 -8.79 13.37
N ASP A 7 2.55 -8.57 14.56
CA ASP A 7 1.73 -8.22 15.69
C ASP A 7 1.14 -6.84 15.56
N ILE A 8 1.91 -5.89 15.09
CA ILE A 8 1.40 -4.57 14.87
C ILE A 8 0.33 -4.58 13.80
N TYR A 9 0.56 -5.34 12.76
CA TYR A 9 -0.41 -5.41 11.69
C TYR A 9 -1.73 -5.99 12.19
N LYS A 10 -1.67 -7.02 13.01
CA LYS A 10 -2.89 -7.60 13.54
C LYS A 10 -3.65 -6.62 14.40
N LEU A 11 -2.95 -5.86 15.20
CA LEU A 11 -3.61 -4.86 16.00
C LEU A 11 -4.24 -3.79 15.15
N ARG A 12 -3.56 -3.40 14.10
CA ARG A 12 -4.08 -2.36 13.27
C ARG A 12 -5.23 -2.77 12.42
N SER A 13 -5.36 -4.03 12.13
CA SER A 13 -6.46 -4.48 11.32
C SER A 13 -7.79 -4.29 12.02
N PHE A 14 -7.79 -4.09 13.32
CA PHE A 14 -9.02 -3.83 14.00
C PHE A 14 -9.44 -2.37 13.89
N ASP A 15 -8.46 -1.52 13.60
CA ASP A 15 -8.71 -0.13 13.58
C ASP A 15 -8.44 0.39 12.22
N ALA A 16 -8.86 -0.24 11.26
CA ALA A 16 -8.46 -0.21 9.90
C ALA A 16 -8.48 1.11 9.18
N THR A 17 -8.65 2.22 9.86
CA THR A 17 -8.68 3.48 9.16
C THR A 17 -7.29 4.05 8.93
N GLU A 18 -6.27 3.51 9.61
CA GLU A 18 -4.92 3.99 9.47
C GLU A 18 -3.97 2.87 9.17
N MET A 19 -2.96 3.15 8.38
CA MET A 19 -1.93 2.16 8.07
C MET A 19 -0.63 2.90 7.86
N TRP A 20 0.42 2.48 8.55
CA TRP A 20 1.72 3.11 8.38
C TRP A 20 2.32 2.68 7.05
N LEU A 21 3.17 3.51 6.50
CA LEU A 21 3.83 3.22 5.23
C LEU A 21 4.56 1.87 5.27
N TYR A 22 5.19 1.58 6.39
CA TYR A 22 5.92 0.33 6.53
C TYR A 22 4.96 -0.87 6.46
N ASP A 23 3.77 -0.72 7.04
CA ASP A 23 2.78 -1.80 7.00
C ASP A 23 2.32 -2.05 5.57
N LEU A 24 2.12 -0.99 4.81
CA LEU A 24 1.73 -1.14 3.43
C LEU A 24 2.82 -1.85 2.63
N TYR A 25 4.07 -1.45 2.85
CA TYR A 25 5.18 -2.10 2.17
C TYR A 25 5.20 -3.60 2.46
N TYR A 26 4.99 -3.95 3.72
CA TYR A 26 5.01 -5.34 4.12
C TYR A 26 3.86 -6.13 3.50
N LEU A 27 2.68 -5.53 3.47
CA LEU A 27 1.54 -6.20 2.89
C LEU A 27 1.73 -6.49 1.41
N LEU A 28 2.34 -5.58 0.70
CA LEU A 28 2.48 -5.73 -0.74
C LEU A 28 3.59 -6.69 -1.15
N LYS A 29 4.23 -7.33 -0.18
CA LYS A 29 5.22 -8.36 -0.51
C LYS A 29 4.58 -9.68 -0.93
N SER A 30 3.28 -9.81 -0.74
CA SER A 30 2.56 -10.98 -1.23
C SER A 30 1.25 -10.48 -1.83
N PRO A 31 0.53 -11.31 -2.56
CA PRO A 31 -0.70 -10.86 -3.21
C PRO A 31 -1.67 -10.25 -2.20
N ALA A 32 -2.07 -9.01 -2.45
CA ALA A 32 -2.96 -8.29 -1.55
C ALA A 32 -3.56 -7.11 -2.30
N LYS A 33 -4.69 -6.64 -1.83
CA LYS A 33 -5.32 -5.46 -2.40
C LYS A 33 -5.65 -4.51 -1.25
N VAL A 34 -5.26 -3.26 -1.39
CA VAL A 34 -5.49 -2.25 -0.37
C VAL A 34 -6.15 -1.06 -1.02
N ARG A 35 -7.21 -0.56 -0.39
CA ARG A 35 -7.86 0.64 -0.86
C ARG A 35 -7.73 1.73 0.18
N PHE A 36 -7.67 2.95 -0.26
CA PHE A 36 -7.58 4.10 0.64
C PHE A 36 -8.16 5.33 -0.06
N ASN A 37 -8.35 6.39 0.70
CA ASN A 37 -8.83 7.64 0.15
C ASN A 37 -7.77 8.72 0.28
N PHE A 38 -7.77 9.65 -0.67
CA PHE A 38 -6.90 10.81 -0.67
C PHE A 38 -7.69 11.98 -1.23
N GLU A 39 -7.85 13.01 -0.43
CA GLU A 39 -8.58 14.22 -0.83
C GLU A 39 -9.97 13.90 -1.40
N GLY A 40 -10.65 12.96 -0.78
CA GLY A 40 -12.00 12.62 -1.18
C GLY A 40 -12.11 11.60 -2.31
N ASP A 41 -10.98 11.21 -2.91
CA ASP A 41 -10.99 10.25 -4.01
C ASP A 41 -10.49 8.89 -3.54
N GLY A 42 -11.12 7.83 -4.04
CA GLY A 42 -10.70 6.48 -3.71
C GLY A 42 -9.58 6.00 -4.63
N HIS A 43 -8.64 5.29 -4.05
CA HIS A 43 -7.53 4.72 -4.79
C HIS A 43 -7.32 3.27 -4.37
N GLU A 44 -6.69 2.50 -5.24
CA GLU A 44 -6.48 1.10 -4.98
C GLU A 44 -5.07 0.69 -5.40
N VAL A 45 -4.40 -0.06 -4.54
CA VAL A 45 -3.11 -0.62 -4.88
C VAL A 45 -3.21 -2.12 -4.68
N GLU A 46 -2.73 -2.88 -5.65
CA GLU A 46 -2.85 -4.33 -5.63
C GLU A 46 -1.51 -4.96 -5.97
N ALA A 47 -1.11 -5.93 -5.16
CA ALA A 47 0.08 -6.73 -5.45
C ALA A 47 -0.38 -8.02 -6.08
N LEU A 48 0.16 -8.33 -7.26
CA LEU A 48 -0.21 -9.54 -7.99
C LEU A 48 1.03 -10.36 -8.26
N GLU A 49 0.86 -11.67 -8.22
CA GLU A 49 1.97 -12.55 -8.50
C GLU A 49 1.95 -12.93 -9.98
N GLU A 50 3.03 -12.65 -10.69
CA GLU A 50 3.16 -13.00 -12.09
C GLU A 50 4.51 -13.62 -12.31
N GLU A 51 4.54 -14.85 -12.81
CA GLU A 51 5.80 -15.53 -13.13
C GLU A 51 6.79 -15.51 -11.96
N GLU A 52 6.27 -15.81 -10.77
CA GLU A 52 7.09 -15.91 -9.57
C GLU A 52 7.63 -14.56 -9.08
N ALA A 53 7.06 -13.48 -9.55
CA ALA A 53 7.44 -12.16 -9.08
C ALA A 53 6.19 -11.39 -8.71
N ILE A 54 6.35 -10.42 -7.82
CA ILE A 54 5.24 -9.58 -7.41
C ILE A 54 5.31 -8.27 -8.20
N VAL A 55 4.22 -7.95 -8.89
CA VAL A 55 4.11 -6.66 -9.56
C VAL A 55 3.02 -5.86 -8.87
N ILE A 56 3.10 -4.56 -8.96
CA ILE A 56 2.18 -3.68 -8.25
C ILE A 56 1.35 -2.89 -9.26
N ARG A 57 0.03 -2.89 -9.04
CA ARG A 57 -0.87 -2.05 -9.82
C ARG A 57 -1.42 -0.97 -8.88
N PHE A 58 -1.23 0.29 -9.24
CA PHE A 58 -1.77 1.41 -8.48
C PHE A 58 -2.77 2.12 -9.37
N ASP A 59 -4.05 1.97 -9.08
CA ASP A 59 -5.15 2.40 -9.92
C ASP A 59 -4.97 1.76 -11.30
N ASP A 60 -4.57 2.51 -12.31
CA ASP A 60 -4.36 1.96 -13.65
C ASP A 60 -2.89 1.96 -14.07
N ARG A 61 -1.97 2.15 -13.13
CA ARG A 61 -0.55 2.18 -13.43
C ARG A 61 0.14 0.96 -12.88
N TRP A 62 1.15 0.47 -13.58
CA TRP A 62 1.86 -0.75 -13.21
C TRP A 62 3.30 -0.46 -12.84
N PHE A 63 3.77 -1.14 -11.81
CA PHE A 63 5.15 -1.04 -11.36
C PHE A 63 5.72 -2.43 -11.23
N ARG A 64 6.95 -2.61 -11.66
CA ARG A 64 7.54 -3.94 -11.69
C ARG A 64 7.85 -4.52 -10.33
N THR A 65 8.13 -3.67 -9.36
CA THR A 65 8.48 -4.13 -8.03
C THR A 65 7.87 -3.21 -7.00
N ILE A 66 7.85 -3.67 -5.76
CA ILE A 66 7.40 -2.85 -4.65
C ILE A 66 8.26 -1.61 -4.53
N ASP A 67 9.58 -1.77 -4.71
CA ASP A 67 10.48 -0.63 -4.59
C ASP A 67 10.20 0.42 -5.65
N ASP A 68 9.94 -0.01 -6.88
CA ASP A 68 9.57 0.93 -7.92
C ASP A 68 8.31 1.69 -7.56
N PHE A 69 7.33 0.98 -7.03
CA PHE A 69 6.08 1.61 -6.63
C PHE A 69 6.34 2.70 -5.58
N PHE A 70 7.09 2.38 -4.54
CA PHE A 70 7.31 3.37 -3.49
C PHE A 70 8.20 4.51 -3.92
N GLN A 71 9.04 4.29 -4.92
CA GLN A 71 9.91 5.35 -5.40
C GLN A 71 9.26 6.25 -6.43
N LYS A 72 8.30 5.74 -7.18
CA LYS A 72 7.79 6.45 -8.35
C LYS A 72 6.32 6.77 -8.35
N ALA A 73 5.51 6.10 -7.52
CA ALA A 73 4.06 6.34 -7.54
C ALA A 73 3.74 7.76 -7.11
N GLU A 74 2.80 8.39 -7.79
CA GLU A 74 2.45 9.77 -7.54
C GLU A 74 0.96 9.95 -7.31
N LEU A 75 0.61 10.90 -6.45
CA LEU A 75 -0.76 11.34 -6.24
C LEU A 75 -0.77 12.85 -6.49
N ASP A 76 -1.55 13.28 -7.47
CA ASP A 76 -1.65 14.69 -7.78
C ASP A 76 -0.31 15.32 -8.10
N GLY A 77 0.56 14.60 -8.76
CA GLY A 77 1.85 15.13 -9.17
C GLY A 77 2.93 15.11 -8.11
N GLU A 78 2.64 14.55 -6.94
CA GLU A 78 3.64 14.43 -5.88
C GLU A 78 3.78 12.97 -5.49
N LEU A 79 4.94 12.60 -4.98
CA LEU A 79 5.17 11.21 -4.63
C LEU A 79 4.20 10.75 -3.55
N LEU A 80 3.70 9.54 -3.73
CA LEU A 80 2.79 8.94 -2.77
C LEU A 80 3.40 8.93 -1.37
N THR A 81 4.67 8.60 -1.25
CA THR A 81 5.31 8.53 0.05
C THR A 81 5.40 9.89 0.71
N THR A 82 5.51 10.95 -0.07
CA THR A 82 5.54 12.30 0.47
C THR A 82 4.19 12.70 1.04
N ARG A 83 3.11 12.22 0.41
CA ARG A 83 1.76 12.58 0.83
C ARG A 83 1.12 11.49 1.69
N TYR A 84 1.89 10.54 2.14
CA TYR A 84 1.34 9.36 2.79
C TYR A 84 0.50 9.67 4.02
N GLU A 85 0.89 10.67 4.79
CA GLU A 85 0.15 11.00 6.00
C GLU A 85 -1.23 11.57 5.74
N GLU A 86 -1.51 11.90 4.49
CA GLU A 86 -2.82 12.45 4.13
C GLU A 86 -3.78 11.37 3.64
N LEU A 87 -3.32 10.13 3.56
CA LEU A 87 -4.17 9.02 3.14
C LEU A 87 -4.98 8.53 4.32
N TYR A 88 -6.20 8.08 4.06
CA TYR A 88 -7.07 7.66 5.14
C TYR A 88 -8.06 6.58 4.68
N ASP A 89 -8.75 5.99 5.64
CA ASP A 89 -9.77 4.95 5.39
C ASP A 89 -9.20 3.77 4.64
N PHE A 90 -8.09 3.22 5.13
CA PHE A 90 -7.48 2.07 4.50
C PHE A 90 -8.34 0.82 4.69
N GLU A 91 -8.49 0.05 3.62
CA GLU A 91 -9.17 -1.25 3.66
C GLU A 91 -8.29 -2.28 2.99
N VAL A 92 -8.13 -3.42 3.62
CA VAL A 92 -7.31 -4.51 3.09
C VAL A 92 -8.24 -5.65 2.69
N GLU A 93 -8.06 -6.14 1.48
CA GLU A 93 -8.85 -7.27 0.99
C GLU A 93 -8.03 -8.51 0.77
#